data_f5fdc9b975e0bfef45f8582da46b6185
#
_entry.id   f5fdc9b975e0bfef45f8582da46b6185
#
_cell.length_a   1.000
_cell.length_b   1.000
_cell.length_c   1.000
_cell.angle_alpha   90.00
_cell.angle_beta   90.00
_cell.angle_gamma   90.00
#
_symmetry.space_group_name_H-M   'P 1'
#
loop_
_entity.id
_entity.type
_entity.pdbx_description
1 polymer ?
#
loop_
_entity_poly.entity_id
_entity_poly.type
_entity_poly.pdbx_seq_one_letter_code
_entity_poly.pdbx_strand_id
1 'polypeptide(L)'
;MSTFHAVVWLDHQEAHLAFFDRDHVASQRIHSKSHHKHQGKTRDMNAFFADIAKAVKECREVLLTGPGITQQQFKEWTTQHAAPLSKIFVASIVSDHPSDAQLVALARQYFKKFDAMAADPTQI
;
A
#
# COMPACT_ATOMS: atom_id res chain seq x y z
N MET A 1 18.71 4.46 0.27
CA MET A 1 18.17 4.97 1.16
C MET A 1 16.80 4.60 1.25
N SER A 2 16.35 4.17 2.25
CA SER A 2 15.06 3.67 2.33
C SER A 2 14.06 4.77 2.48
N THR A 3 12.87 4.49 2.03
CA THR A 3 11.81 5.40 2.11
C THR A 3 11.08 5.08 3.36
N PHE A 4 10.68 6.09 4.13
CA PHE A 4 9.98 5.83 5.32
C PHE A 4 8.54 5.49 5.08
N HIS A 5 7.89 6.13 4.15
CA HIS A 5 6.45 6.03 3.98
C HIS A 5 6.06 5.63 2.59
N ALA A 6 5.00 4.88 2.51
CA ALA A 6 4.42 4.58 1.21
C ALA A 6 2.91 4.52 1.36
N VAL A 7 2.21 4.74 0.26
CA VAL A 7 0.79 4.50 0.19
C VAL A 7 0.58 3.54 -0.95
N VAL A 8 -0.31 2.58 -0.76
CA VAL A 8 -0.63 1.61 -1.78
C VAL A 8 -2.12 1.65 -2.00
N TRP A 9 -2.54 1.97 -3.21
CA TRP A 9 -3.92 1.84 -3.63
C TRP A 9 -3.97 0.62 -4.51
N LEU A 10 -4.86 -0.29 -4.24
CA LEU A 10 -4.93 -1.49 -5.06
C LEU A 10 -6.35 -1.97 -5.27
N ASP A 11 -6.58 -2.53 -6.46
CA ASP A 11 -7.80 -3.25 -6.73
C ASP A 11 -7.38 -4.58 -7.38
N HIS A 12 -8.31 -5.28 -8.03
CA HIS A 12 -7.98 -6.57 -8.60
C HIS A 12 -7.07 -6.50 -9.80
N GLN A 13 -6.95 -5.36 -10.40
CA GLN A 13 -6.22 -5.25 -11.65
C GLN A 13 -4.87 -4.58 -11.51
N GLU A 14 -4.74 -3.69 -10.59
CA GLU A 14 -3.50 -2.93 -10.50
C GLU A 14 -3.31 -2.33 -9.13
N ALA A 15 -2.11 -1.94 -8.87
CA ALA A 15 -1.77 -1.20 -7.66
C ALA A 15 -1.00 0.04 -8.04
N HIS A 16 -1.31 1.13 -7.36
CA HIS A 16 -0.58 2.37 -7.55
C HIS A 16 0.13 2.61 -6.24
N LEU A 17 1.44 2.71 -6.29
CA LEU A 17 2.23 2.91 -5.10
C LEU A 17 2.92 4.25 -5.17
N ALA A 18 2.98 4.94 -4.06
CA ALA A 18 3.78 6.15 -3.99
C ALA A 18 4.67 6.01 -2.78
N PHE A 19 5.95 6.26 -2.97
CA PHE A 19 6.94 6.18 -1.91
C PHE A 19 7.44 7.58 -1.67
N PHE A 20 7.48 8.00 -0.44
CA PHE A 20 7.91 9.36 -0.21
C PHE A 20 8.64 9.54 1.10
N ASP A 21 9.50 10.49 1.11
CA ASP A 21 10.14 10.94 2.31
C ASP A 21 9.85 12.41 2.38
N ARG A 22 10.59 13.12 3.16
CA ARG A 22 10.32 14.50 3.33
C ARG A 22 10.34 15.29 2.05
N ASP A 23 11.26 15.01 1.18
CA ASP A 23 11.46 15.82 0.02
C ASP A 23 11.16 15.19 -1.32
N HIS A 24 10.99 13.92 -1.38
CA HIS A 24 10.87 13.22 -2.65
C HIS A 24 9.66 12.33 -2.71
N VAL A 25 9.13 12.16 -3.90
CA VAL A 25 8.04 11.24 -4.15
C VAL A 25 8.40 10.42 -5.38
N ALA A 26 8.25 9.12 -5.29
CA ALA A 26 8.43 8.25 -6.44
C ALA A 26 7.18 7.38 -6.56
N SER A 27 6.70 7.17 -7.75
CA SER A 27 5.50 6.40 -7.99
C SER A 27 5.79 5.17 -8.79
N GLN A 28 5.00 4.16 -8.59
CA GLN A 28 5.16 2.91 -9.30
C GLN A 28 3.81 2.28 -9.50
N ARG A 29 3.63 1.58 -10.61
CA ARG A 29 2.41 0.82 -10.85
C ARG A 29 2.74 -0.62 -11.04
N ILE A 30 1.91 -1.47 -10.48
CA ILE A 30 2.08 -2.90 -10.63
C ILE A 30 0.76 -3.42 -11.13
N HIS A 31 0.78 -4.22 -12.19
CA HIS A 31 -0.43 -4.77 -12.74
C HIS A 31 -0.53 -6.25 -12.45
N SER A 32 -1.74 -6.66 -12.18
CA SER A 32 -2.00 -8.07 -12.03
C SER A 32 -1.88 -8.66 -13.41
N LYS A 33 -1.24 -9.81 -13.51
CA LYS A 33 -1.06 -10.36 -14.78
C LYS A 33 -2.03 -11.35 -15.14
N SER A 34 -3.10 -11.40 -14.49
CA SER A 34 -3.97 -12.43 -14.72
C SER A 34 -4.83 -12.25 -15.87
N HIS A 35 -4.62 -11.27 -16.55
CA HIS A 35 -5.46 -11.02 -17.57
C HIS A 35 -5.37 -12.03 -18.60
N HIS A 36 -4.60 -12.99 -18.52
CA HIS A 36 -4.44 -13.80 -19.47
C HIS A 36 -5.46 -14.58 -19.65
N LYS A 37 -5.97 -14.52 -20.25
CA LYS A 37 -6.79 -15.25 -20.59
C LYS A 37 -6.99 -16.43 -20.15
N HIS A 38 -6.90 -16.91 -19.46
CA HIS A 38 -6.98 -18.01 -19.01
C HIS A 38 -8.11 -18.29 -18.62
N GLN A 39 -8.61 -18.31 -19.09
CA GLN A 39 -9.54 -18.77 -18.87
C GLN A 39 -10.39 -18.79 -17.85
N GLY A 40 -10.82 -18.07 -17.43
CA GLY A 40 -11.80 -18.16 -16.49
C GLY A 40 -11.51 -18.66 -15.23
N LYS A 41 -10.44 -19.01 -14.95
CA LYS A 41 -10.20 -19.46 -13.78
C LYS A 41 -10.06 -18.45 -12.80
N THR A 42 -10.14 -18.70 -11.59
CA THR A 42 -9.93 -17.82 -10.53
C THR A 42 -8.61 -17.21 -10.69
N ARG A 43 -8.50 -15.89 -10.51
CA ARG A 43 -7.28 -15.25 -10.65
C ARG A 43 -6.34 -15.59 -9.61
N ASP A 44 -5.18 -15.86 -9.94
CA ASP A 44 -4.15 -16.11 -8.97
C ASP A 44 -3.53 -14.80 -8.58
N MET A 45 -3.87 -14.32 -7.44
CA MET A 45 -3.37 -13.04 -6.97
C MET A 45 -2.03 -13.13 -6.25
N ASN A 46 -1.51 -14.33 -6.08
CA ASN A 46 -0.26 -14.47 -5.35
C ASN A 46 0.89 -13.67 -5.93
N ALA A 47 1.09 -13.75 -7.22
CA ALA A 47 2.22 -13.03 -7.81
C ALA A 47 2.04 -11.53 -7.70
N PHE A 48 0.81 -11.07 -7.88
CA PHE A 48 0.52 -9.65 -7.77
C PHE A 48 0.77 -9.16 -6.35
N PHE A 49 0.26 -9.86 -5.36
CA PHE A 49 0.46 -9.47 -3.97
C PHE A 49 1.93 -9.57 -3.58
N ALA A 50 2.63 -10.56 -4.10
CA ALA A 50 4.05 -10.70 -3.81
C ALA A 50 4.84 -9.54 -4.38
N ASP A 51 4.47 -9.06 -5.55
CA ASP A 51 5.15 -7.93 -6.16
C ASP A 51 4.94 -6.66 -5.33
N ILE A 52 3.71 -6.47 -4.83
CA ILE A 52 3.44 -5.31 -4.00
C ILE A 52 4.25 -5.41 -2.71
N ALA A 53 4.25 -6.57 -2.09
CA ALA A 53 4.96 -6.77 -0.84
C ALA A 53 6.44 -6.51 -1.01
N LYS A 54 7.00 -6.97 -2.13
CA LYS A 54 8.39 -6.78 -2.38
C LYS A 54 8.71 -5.30 -2.54
N ALA A 55 7.82 -4.57 -3.19
CA ALA A 55 8.05 -3.16 -3.43
C ALA A 55 8.06 -2.35 -2.15
N VAL A 56 7.30 -2.76 -1.12
CA VAL A 56 7.21 -1.97 0.10
C VAL A 56 8.02 -2.51 1.26
N LYS A 57 8.75 -3.59 1.03
CA LYS A 57 9.35 -4.27 2.17
C LYS A 57 10.34 -3.45 2.96
N GLU A 58 10.87 -2.40 2.36
CA GLU A 58 11.81 -1.58 3.09
C GLU A 58 11.20 -0.30 3.64
N CYS A 59 9.92 -0.13 3.52
CA CYS A 59 9.28 1.03 4.06
C CYS A 59 9.02 0.81 5.54
N ARG A 60 8.87 1.87 6.29
CA ARG A 60 8.57 1.73 7.67
C ARG A 60 7.11 1.80 7.94
N GLU A 61 6.38 2.60 7.21
CA GLU A 61 4.95 2.78 7.40
C GLU A 61 4.27 2.82 6.07
N VAL A 62 3.22 2.05 5.92
CA VAL A 62 2.51 1.97 4.66
C VAL A 62 1.02 2.15 4.93
N LEU A 63 0.39 3.01 4.15
CA LEU A 63 -1.04 3.21 4.21
C LEU A 63 -1.66 2.41 3.07
N LEU A 64 -2.65 1.57 3.39
CA LEU A 64 -3.36 0.85 2.35
C LEU A 64 -4.65 1.56 2.03
N THR A 65 -5.01 1.59 0.77
CA THR A 65 -6.25 2.21 0.38
C THR A 65 -6.80 1.51 -0.85
N GLY A 66 -8.02 1.82 -1.22
CA GLY A 66 -8.68 1.18 -2.35
C GLY A 66 -9.95 0.50 -1.90
N PRO A 67 -10.56 -0.29 -2.77
CA PRO A 67 -11.76 -1.03 -2.42
C PRO A 67 -11.46 -2.00 -1.28
N GLY A 68 -12.38 -2.08 -0.35
CA GLY A 68 -12.14 -2.81 0.87
C GLY A 68 -11.87 -4.28 0.70
N ILE A 69 -12.49 -4.90 -0.27
CA ILE A 69 -12.32 -6.34 -0.44
C ILE A 69 -10.89 -6.70 -0.82
N THR A 70 -10.34 -5.99 -1.77
CA THR A 70 -8.99 -6.30 -2.23
C THR A 70 -7.97 -5.98 -1.15
N GLN A 71 -8.18 -4.88 -0.42
CA GLN A 71 -7.29 -4.57 0.67
C GLN A 71 -7.28 -5.69 1.69
N GLN A 72 -8.43 -6.20 2.02
CA GLN A 72 -8.51 -7.23 3.01
C GLN A 72 -7.82 -8.50 2.54
N GLN A 73 -8.01 -8.85 1.28
CA GLN A 73 -7.35 -10.01 0.72
C GLN A 73 -5.84 -9.86 0.77
N PHE A 74 -5.36 -8.68 0.48
CA PHE A 74 -3.93 -8.43 0.51
C PHE A 74 -3.41 -8.52 1.94
N LYS A 75 -4.13 -7.98 2.91
CA LYS A 75 -3.70 -8.05 4.28
C LYS A 75 -3.66 -9.50 4.76
N GLU A 76 -4.63 -10.29 4.38
CA GLU A 76 -4.63 -11.69 4.77
C GLU A 76 -3.45 -12.42 4.13
N TRP A 77 -3.19 -12.09 2.87
CA TRP A 77 -2.06 -12.69 2.18
C TRP A 77 -0.75 -12.38 2.89
N THR A 78 -0.55 -11.12 3.32
CA THR A 78 0.69 -10.74 3.98
C THR A 78 0.80 -11.44 5.33
N THR A 79 -0.29 -11.62 6.02
CA THR A 79 -0.25 -12.30 7.29
C THR A 79 0.22 -13.75 7.10
N GLN A 80 -0.16 -14.37 6.02
CA GLN A 80 0.20 -15.75 5.79
C GLN A 80 1.56 -15.93 5.14
N HIS A 81 1.96 -15.04 4.28
CA HIS A 81 3.17 -15.25 3.50
C HIS A 81 4.30 -14.28 3.81
N ALA A 82 4.00 -13.20 4.47
CA ALA A 82 5.01 -12.19 4.75
C ALA A 82 4.68 -11.50 6.06
N ALA A 83 4.53 -12.27 7.09
CA ALA A 83 4.08 -11.78 8.38
C ALA A 83 4.81 -10.53 8.87
N PRO A 84 6.11 -10.43 8.73
CA PRO A 84 6.76 -9.22 9.20
C PRO A 84 6.26 -7.96 8.53
N LEU A 85 5.79 -8.08 7.27
CA LEU A 85 5.31 -6.91 6.60
C LEU A 85 3.99 -6.44 7.13
N SER A 86 3.21 -7.32 7.70
CA SER A 86 1.90 -6.92 8.17
C SER A 86 2.00 -5.84 9.24
N LYS A 87 3.16 -5.71 9.86
CA LYS A 87 3.33 -4.74 10.90
C LYS A 87 3.57 -3.34 10.40
N ILE A 88 3.92 -3.19 9.14
CA ILE A 88 4.18 -1.85 8.63
C ILE A 88 2.93 -1.20 8.08
N PHE A 89 1.83 -1.96 7.94
CA PHE A 89 0.60 -1.37 7.43
C PHE A 89 -0.09 -0.68 8.60
N VAL A 90 0.00 0.62 8.66
CA VAL A 90 -0.48 1.38 9.79
C VAL A 90 -1.96 1.69 9.75
N ALA A 91 -2.57 1.63 8.61
CA ALA A 91 -3.99 1.88 8.48
C ALA A 91 -4.51 1.42 7.13
N SER A 92 -5.81 1.27 7.04
CA SER A 92 -6.46 0.95 5.78
C SER A 92 -7.59 1.94 5.61
N ILE A 93 -7.69 2.56 4.46
CA ILE A 93 -8.73 3.52 4.18
C ILE A 93 -9.40 3.13 2.89
N VAL A 94 -10.70 2.96 2.92
CA VAL A 94 -11.44 2.62 1.71
C VAL A 94 -11.54 3.88 0.88
N SER A 95 -11.26 3.80 -0.39
CA SER A 95 -11.36 4.95 -1.26
C SER A 95 -11.70 4.53 -2.66
N ASP A 96 -12.18 5.48 -3.44
CA ASP A 96 -12.42 5.23 -4.83
C ASP A 96 -11.07 5.26 -5.53
N HIS A 97 -11.04 5.62 -6.75
CA HIS A 97 -9.83 5.57 -7.56
C HIS A 97 -9.25 6.98 -7.69
N PRO A 98 -8.45 7.40 -6.79
CA PRO A 98 -7.90 8.75 -6.83
C PRO A 98 -6.80 8.87 -7.87
N SER A 99 -6.51 10.08 -8.29
CA SER A 99 -5.36 10.29 -9.15
C SER A 99 -4.11 10.12 -8.31
N ASP A 100 -2.98 10.01 -8.96
CA ASP A 100 -1.72 9.86 -8.22
C ASP A 100 -1.48 11.04 -7.30
N ALA A 101 -1.77 12.25 -7.74
CA ALA A 101 -1.57 13.41 -6.90
C ALA A 101 -2.51 13.39 -5.70
N GLN A 102 -3.74 12.96 -5.88
CA GLN A 102 -4.68 12.86 -4.78
C GLN A 102 -4.24 11.78 -3.79
N LEU A 103 -3.69 10.71 -4.30
CA LEU A 103 -3.25 9.62 -3.46
C LEU A 103 -2.09 10.08 -2.58
N VAL A 104 -1.14 10.80 -3.15
CA VAL A 104 -0.01 11.31 -2.39
C VAL A 104 -0.51 12.31 -1.35
N ALA A 105 -1.42 13.19 -1.71
CA ALA A 105 -1.93 14.18 -0.79
C ALA A 105 -2.64 13.52 0.39
N LEU A 106 -3.43 12.50 0.11
CA LEU A 106 -4.11 11.76 1.15
C LEU A 106 -3.11 11.14 2.11
N ALA A 107 -2.08 10.54 1.57
CA ALA A 107 -1.09 9.86 2.39
C ALA A 107 -0.29 10.84 3.23
N ARG A 108 0.11 11.96 2.64
CA ARG A 108 0.88 12.92 3.39
C ARG A 108 0.07 13.48 4.55
N GLN A 109 -1.20 13.69 4.32
CA GLN A 109 -2.05 14.20 5.35
C GLN A 109 -2.20 13.19 6.45
N TYR A 110 -2.38 11.91 6.09
CA TYR A 110 -2.54 10.87 7.07
C TYR A 110 -1.26 10.73 7.91
N PHE A 111 -0.12 10.67 7.26
CA PHE A 111 1.12 10.43 7.98
C PHE A 111 1.50 11.62 8.85
N LYS A 112 1.18 12.83 8.41
CA LYS A 112 1.47 13.98 9.20
C LYS A 112 0.72 13.90 10.50
N LYS A 113 -0.57 13.51 10.44
CA LYS A 113 -1.35 13.41 11.61
C LYS A 113 -0.89 12.26 12.48
N PHE A 114 -0.61 11.13 11.87
CA PHE A 114 -0.18 9.95 12.58
C PHE A 114 1.14 10.22 13.31
N ASP A 115 2.09 10.84 12.65
CA ASP A 115 3.38 11.10 13.26
C ASP A 115 3.25 12.13 14.36
N ALA A 116 2.41 13.09 14.21
CA ALA A 116 2.20 14.09 15.24
C ALA A 116 1.62 13.45 16.49
N MET A 117 0.69 12.52 16.31
CA MET A 117 0.13 11.84 17.45
C MET A 117 1.14 10.95 18.13
N ALA A 118 1.96 10.30 17.35
CA ALA A 118 2.96 9.42 17.91
C ALA A 118 4.04 10.16 18.67
N ALA A 119 4.37 11.34 18.19
CA ALA A 119 5.43 12.07 18.83
C ALA A 119 4.96 12.90 19.96
N ASP A 120 3.72 13.32 19.89
CA ASP A 120 3.24 14.23 20.81
C ASP A 120 3.43 13.96 22.19
N PRO A 121 3.05 12.91 22.60
CA PRO A 121 3.05 12.69 23.95
C PRO A 121 4.26 12.93 24.52
N THR A 122 5.12 12.81 23.84
CA THR A 122 6.22 12.88 24.44
C THR A 122 6.48 14.12 24.70
N GLN A 123 6.04 14.75 24.11
CA GLN A 123 6.43 15.83 24.23
C GLN A 123 5.91 16.44 25.11
N ILE A 124 5.52 16.15 25.41
CA ILE A 124 5.11 16.80 26.27
C ILE A 124 5.56 17.08 26.90
#